data_fb3a1709e1f9dd40dd1c70ef47dea49a
#
_entry.id   fb3a1709e1f9dd40dd1c70ef47dea49a
#
_cell.length_a   1.000
_cell.length_b   1.000
_cell.length_c   1.000
_cell.angle_alpha   90.00
_cell.angle_beta   90.00
_cell.angle_gamma   90.00
#
_symmetry.space_group_name_H-M   'P 1'
#
loop_
_entity.id
_entity.type
_entity.pdbx_description
1 polymer ?
#
loop_
_entity_poly.entity_id
_entity_poly.type
_entity_poly.pdbx_seq_one_letter_code
_entity_poly.pdbx_strand_id
1 'polypeptide(L)'
;MELRKYFEKYNDEETCIEELKNKRLENGLICKKCGHNMHSFRRIDLKFQCKKCKNRISLKSGTVMENSNLPVKYWMICIELMTLSKRKFSILQLQYLLGHKRYEPIWLMVQKIRLVMHERDEKYTLRAYSEFDSEFLREIEKLTYSKKK
;
A
#
# COMPACT_ATOMS: atom_id res chain seq x y z
N MET A 1 -12.75 -12.35 15.29
CA MET A 1 -13.19 -11.06 15.85
C MET A 1 -12.37 -9.85 15.39
N GLU A 2 -11.07 -9.98 15.27
CA GLU A 2 -10.22 -8.84 14.85
C GLU A 2 -10.45 -8.39 13.40
N LEU A 3 -10.72 -9.31 12.49
CA LEU A 3 -10.94 -9.01 11.05
C LEU A 3 -12.11 -8.04 10.82
N ARG A 4 -13.18 -8.21 11.56
CA ARG A 4 -14.38 -7.38 11.42
C ARG A 4 -14.10 -5.89 11.66
N LYS A 5 -13.23 -5.58 12.63
CA LYS A 5 -12.82 -4.20 12.93
C LYS A 5 -12.15 -3.51 11.75
N TYR A 6 -11.32 -4.23 10.98
CA TYR A 6 -10.64 -3.67 9.81
C TYR A 6 -11.62 -3.37 8.68
N PHE A 7 -12.59 -4.25 8.46
CA PHE A 7 -13.64 -4.01 7.45
C PHE A 7 -14.59 -2.91 7.86
N GLU A 8 -14.92 -2.78 9.13
CA GLU A 8 -15.75 -1.69 9.66
C GLU A 8 -15.02 -0.34 9.56
N LYS A 9 -13.72 -0.30 9.88
CA LYS A 9 -12.88 0.91 9.78
C LYS A 9 -12.77 1.41 8.34
N TYR A 10 -12.63 0.53 7.38
CA TYR A 10 -12.45 0.86 5.96
C TYR A 10 -13.66 0.48 5.11
N ASN A 11 -14.85 0.61 5.66
CA ASN A 11 -16.09 0.25 4.96
C ASN A 11 -16.38 1.19 3.78
N ASP A 12 -16.01 2.46 3.91
CA ASP A 12 -16.29 3.49 2.95
C ASP A 12 -15.03 3.92 2.17
N GLU A 13 -15.14 3.91 0.83
CA GLU A 13 -14.06 4.33 -0.07
C GLU A 13 -13.69 5.81 0.11
N GLU A 14 -14.67 6.69 0.35
CA GLU A 14 -14.42 8.11 0.56
C GLU A 14 -13.57 8.38 1.79
N THR A 15 -13.85 7.69 2.89
CA THR A 15 -13.07 7.78 4.13
C THR A 15 -11.61 7.34 3.90
N CYS A 16 -11.41 6.26 3.14
CA CYS A 16 -10.08 5.80 2.76
C CYS A 16 -9.33 6.80 1.88
N ILE A 17 -10.02 7.41 0.93
CA ILE A 17 -9.46 8.46 0.06
C ILE A 17 -9.05 9.69 0.89
N GLU A 18 -9.88 10.13 1.83
CA GLU A 18 -9.55 11.24 2.73
C GLU A 18 -8.34 10.92 3.61
N GLU A 19 -8.27 9.72 4.18
CA GLU A 19 -7.13 9.31 4.99
C GLU A 19 -5.84 9.28 4.18
N LEU A 20 -5.86 8.71 2.97
CA LEU A 20 -4.70 8.70 2.08
C LEU A 20 -4.28 10.11 1.66
N LYS A 21 -5.24 10.98 1.33
CA LYS A 21 -5.00 12.39 1.01
C LYS A 21 -4.29 13.10 2.14
N ASN A 22 -4.79 12.97 3.35
CA ASN A 22 -4.22 13.62 4.53
C ASN A 22 -2.80 13.13 4.81
N LYS A 23 -2.56 11.83 4.77
CA LYS A 23 -1.22 11.24 4.92
C LYS A 23 -0.24 11.75 3.87
N ARG A 24 -0.67 11.91 2.62
CA ARG A 24 0.20 12.45 1.57
C ARG A 24 0.55 13.91 1.78
N LEU A 25 -0.38 14.72 2.27
CA LEU A 25 -0.14 16.12 2.60
C LEU A 25 0.78 16.27 3.83
N GLU A 26 0.60 15.44 4.85
CA GLU A 26 1.45 15.40 6.04
C GLU A 26 2.89 15.02 5.70
N ASN A 27 3.08 14.08 4.78
CA ASN A 27 4.41 13.65 4.32
C ASN A 27 5.12 14.66 3.40
N GLY A 28 4.46 15.77 3.07
CA GLY A 28 5.03 16.81 2.22
C GLY A 28 4.98 16.47 0.72
N LEU A 29 3.87 16.79 0.07
CA LEU A 29 3.74 16.63 -1.37
C LEU A 29 4.44 17.77 -2.10
N ILE A 30 5.47 17.44 -2.89
CA ILE A 30 6.23 18.41 -3.69
C ILE A 30 5.91 18.24 -5.16
N CYS A 31 5.66 19.34 -5.85
CA CYS A 31 5.43 19.33 -7.30
C CYS A 31 6.72 18.97 -8.06
N LYS A 32 6.68 17.88 -8.83
CA LYS A 32 7.83 17.43 -9.63
C LYS A 32 8.22 18.40 -10.73
N LYS A 33 7.32 19.30 -11.14
CA LYS A 33 7.57 20.26 -12.23
C LYS A 33 8.20 21.56 -11.75
N CYS A 34 7.76 22.11 -10.63
CA CYS A 34 8.19 23.43 -10.15
C CYS A 34 8.69 23.44 -8.69
N GLY A 35 8.72 22.32 -8.00
CA GLY A 35 9.18 22.21 -6.61
C GLY A 35 8.26 22.86 -5.56
N HIS A 36 7.08 23.37 -5.95
CA HIS A 36 6.15 24.01 -5.02
C HIS A 36 5.44 22.99 -4.13
N ASN A 37 5.20 23.33 -2.88
CA ASN A 37 4.64 22.43 -1.87
C ASN A 37 3.13 22.62 -1.63
N MET A 38 2.51 23.64 -2.19
CA MET A 38 1.07 23.90 -2.00
C MET A 38 0.24 23.32 -3.15
N HIS A 39 -0.70 22.47 -2.79
CA HIS A 39 -1.59 21.78 -3.71
C HIS A 39 -3.05 21.93 -3.29
N SER A 40 -3.95 21.95 -4.27
CA SER A 40 -5.39 21.78 -4.07
C SER A 40 -5.78 20.37 -4.50
N PHE A 41 -6.71 19.74 -3.77
CA PHE A 41 -7.19 18.42 -4.09
C PHE A 41 -8.50 18.48 -4.88
N ARG A 42 -8.55 17.78 -5.99
CA ARG A 42 -9.74 17.65 -6.84
C ARG A 42 -10.38 16.28 -6.64
N ARG A 43 -11.59 16.24 -6.08
CA ARG A 43 -12.32 14.99 -5.81
C ARG A 43 -12.80 14.28 -7.07
N ILE A 44 -13.09 15.01 -8.13
CA ILE A 44 -13.64 14.45 -9.37
C ILE A 44 -12.70 13.46 -10.03
N ASP A 45 -11.43 13.81 -10.11
CA ASP A 45 -10.38 13.01 -10.76
C ASP A 45 -9.33 12.45 -9.79
N LEU A 46 -9.54 12.62 -8.49
CA LEU A 46 -8.65 12.17 -7.41
C LEU A 46 -7.19 12.60 -7.65
N LYS A 47 -7.00 13.89 -7.96
CA LYS A 47 -5.68 14.48 -8.24
C LYS A 47 -5.40 15.69 -7.39
N PHE A 48 -4.13 15.83 -7.03
CA PHE A 48 -3.61 17.09 -6.50
C PHE A 48 -3.23 18.02 -7.65
N GLN A 49 -3.61 19.27 -7.56
CA GLN A 49 -3.22 20.30 -8.51
C GLN A 49 -2.28 21.30 -7.83
N CYS A 50 -1.09 21.49 -8.37
CA CYS A 50 -0.14 22.48 -7.89
C CYS A 50 -0.73 23.89 -8.02
N LYS A 51 -0.67 24.68 -6.95
CA LYS A 51 -1.18 26.05 -6.98
C LYS A 51 -0.37 26.98 -7.87
N LYS A 52 0.94 26.72 -8.06
CA LYS A 52 1.84 27.54 -8.86
C LYS A 52 1.76 27.20 -10.36
N CYS A 53 2.10 25.99 -10.76
CA CYS A 53 2.22 25.61 -12.16
C CYS A 53 1.02 24.83 -12.72
N LYS A 54 -0.01 24.60 -11.91
CA LYS A 54 -1.22 23.82 -12.27
C LYS A 54 -0.97 22.38 -12.68
N ASN A 55 0.26 21.86 -12.50
CA ASN A 55 0.55 20.46 -12.73
C ASN A 55 -0.30 19.57 -11.86
N ARG A 56 -0.74 18.43 -12.39
CA ARG A 56 -1.61 17.47 -11.69
C ARG A 56 -0.84 16.21 -11.31
N ILE A 57 -1.03 15.77 -10.07
CA ILE A 57 -0.43 14.58 -9.50
C ILE A 57 -1.55 13.67 -9.01
N SER A 58 -1.61 12.44 -9.48
CA SER A 58 -2.61 11.47 -9.02
C SER A 58 -2.46 11.18 -7.52
N LEU A 59 -3.58 10.91 -6.84
CA LEU A 59 -3.59 10.51 -5.43
C LEU A 59 -2.71 9.29 -5.16
N LYS A 60 -2.67 8.34 -6.08
CA LYS A 60 -1.89 7.10 -5.98
C LYS A 60 -0.45 7.21 -6.49
N SER A 61 -0.12 8.25 -7.26
CA SER A 61 1.21 8.41 -7.87
C SER A 61 2.30 8.56 -6.79
N GLY A 62 3.40 7.84 -6.95
CA GLY A 62 4.49 7.81 -5.96
C GLY A 62 4.15 7.04 -4.67
N THR A 63 3.09 6.26 -4.66
CA THR A 63 2.72 5.35 -3.57
C THR A 63 2.77 3.90 -4.04
N VAL A 64 2.66 2.96 -3.09
CA VAL A 64 2.53 1.53 -3.41
C VAL A 64 1.32 1.22 -4.30
N MET A 65 0.32 2.11 -4.33
CA MET A 65 -0.92 1.97 -5.11
C MET A 65 -0.78 2.47 -6.55
N GLU A 66 0.38 2.97 -6.96
CA GLU A 66 0.59 3.52 -8.30
C GLU A 66 0.26 2.51 -9.40
N ASN A 67 -0.40 2.98 -10.46
CA ASN A 67 -0.87 2.17 -11.59
C ASN A 67 -1.86 1.03 -11.21
N SER A 68 -2.55 1.15 -10.09
CA SER A 68 -3.58 0.20 -9.68
C SER A 68 -4.98 0.76 -9.90
N ASN A 69 -5.85 -0.04 -10.48
CA ASN A 69 -7.27 0.25 -10.65
C ASN A 69 -8.13 -0.22 -9.46
N LEU A 70 -7.51 -0.89 -8.48
CA LEU A 70 -8.21 -1.34 -7.30
C LEU A 70 -8.62 -0.18 -6.39
N PRO A 71 -9.78 -0.28 -5.70
CA PRO A 71 -10.21 0.72 -4.73
C PRO A 71 -9.18 0.93 -3.63
N VAL A 72 -9.08 2.15 -3.13
CA VAL A 72 -8.15 2.51 -2.03
C VAL A 72 -8.44 1.69 -0.77
N LYS A 73 -9.70 1.41 -0.48
CA LYS A 73 -10.11 0.59 0.67
C LYS A 73 -9.49 -0.81 0.66
N TYR A 74 -9.34 -1.44 -0.49
CA TYR A 74 -8.69 -2.76 -0.60
C TYR A 74 -7.22 -2.69 -0.18
N TRP A 75 -6.52 -1.67 -0.60
CA TRP A 75 -5.14 -1.41 -0.21
C TRP A 75 -5.02 -1.17 1.30
N MET A 76 -5.88 -0.32 1.87
CA MET A 76 -5.86 -0.01 3.30
C MET A 76 -6.12 -1.26 4.15
N ILE A 77 -7.13 -2.05 3.80
CA ILE A 77 -7.46 -3.30 4.49
C ILE A 77 -6.28 -4.29 4.40
N CYS A 78 -5.73 -4.51 3.21
CA CYS A 78 -4.62 -5.44 3.03
C CYS A 78 -3.35 -5.00 3.75
N ILE A 79 -3.01 -3.72 3.72
CA ILE A 79 -1.86 -3.18 4.45
C ILE A 79 -2.02 -3.43 5.94
N GLU A 80 -3.17 -3.12 6.54
CA GLU A 80 -3.40 -3.39 7.96
C GLU A 80 -3.39 -4.88 8.30
N LEU A 81 -4.04 -5.72 7.51
CA LEU A 81 -4.03 -7.17 7.73
C LEU A 81 -2.63 -7.76 7.66
N MET A 82 -1.80 -7.29 6.76
CA MET A 82 -0.44 -7.80 6.59
C MET A 82 0.54 -7.25 7.63
N THR A 83 0.30 -6.04 8.14
CA THR A 83 1.22 -5.37 9.08
C THR A 83 0.88 -5.61 10.54
N LEU A 84 -0.39 -5.61 10.89
CA LEU A 84 -0.86 -5.67 12.29
C LEU A 84 -1.35 -7.04 12.71
N SER A 85 -1.79 -7.88 11.77
CA SER A 85 -2.27 -9.22 12.08
C SER A 85 -1.10 -10.19 12.25
N LYS A 86 -1.12 -10.95 13.35
CA LYS A 86 -0.22 -12.10 13.54
C LYS A 86 -0.56 -13.27 12.62
N ARG A 87 -1.74 -13.25 12.01
CA ARG A 87 -2.23 -14.30 11.12
C ARG A 87 -1.73 -14.08 9.70
N LYS A 88 -1.15 -15.09 9.09
CA LYS A 88 -0.79 -15.09 7.68
C LYS A 88 -2.03 -15.37 6.82
N PHE A 89 -2.24 -14.56 5.80
CA PHE A 89 -3.32 -14.74 4.83
C PHE A 89 -2.76 -15.20 3.48
N SER A 90 -3.42 -16.19 2.88
CA SER A 90 -3.16 -16.52 1.49
C SER A 90 -3.82 -15.48 0.56
N ILE A 91 -3.33 -15.39 -0.68
CA ILE A 91 -3.89 -14.45 -1.67
C ILE A 91 -5.36 -14.79 -1.97
N LEU A 92 -5.71 -16.08 -2.02
CA LEU A 92 -7.09 -16.52 -2.20
C LEU A 92 -8.00 -16.12 -1.04
N GLN A 93 -7.49 -16.20 0.19
CA GLN A 93 -8.23 -15.72 1.36
C GLN A 93 -8.47 -14.22 1.29
N LEU A 94 -7.47 -13.43 0.91
CA LEU A 94 -7.61 -11.98 0.72
C LEU A 94 -8.57 -11.65 -0.40
N GLN A 95 -8.51 -12.35 -1.53
CA GLN A 95 -9.45 -12.20 -2.63
C GLN A 95 -10.90 -12.45 -2.18
N TYR A 96 -11.12 -13.52 -1.44
CA TYR A 96 -12.44 -13.86 -0.89
C TYR A 96 -12.94 -12.80 0.10
N LEU A 97 -12.08 -12.38 1.04
CA LEU A 97 -12.40 -11.37 2.04
C LEU A 97 -12.76 -10.00 1.41
N LEU A 98 -12.07 -9.62 0.35
CA LEU A 98 -12.33 -8.38 -0.38
C LEU A 98 -13.51 -8.49 -1.34
N GLY A 99 -14.01 -9.69 -1.62
CA GLY A 99 -15.09 -9.94 -2.57
C GLY A 99 -14.72 -9.62 -4.02
N HIS A 100 -13.44 -9.69 -4.38
CA HIS A 100 -12.97 -9.39 -5.74
C HIS A 100 -13.03 -10.63 -6.64
N LYS A 101 -13.55 -10.45 -7.87
CA LYS A 101 -13.77 -11.57 -8.80
C LYS A 101 -12.48 -12.14 -9.41
N ARG A 102 -11.44 -11.31 -9.60
CA ARG A 102 -10.20 -11.70 -10.25
C ARG A 102 -9.09 -11.89 -9.24
N TYR A 103 -8.31 -12.95 -9.43
CA TYR A 103 -7.15 -13.27 -8.60
C TYR A 103 -5.94 -12.35 -8.87
N GLU A 104 -5.64 -12.11 -10.15
CA GLU A 104 -4.44 -11.42 -10.59
C GLU A 104 -4.24 -10.01 -10.01
N PRO A 105 -5.25 -9.11 -10.00
CA PRO A 105 -5.08 -7.79 -9.39
C PRO A 105 -4.78 -7.86 -7.90
N ILE A 106 -5.37 -8.81 -7.18
CA ILE A 106 -5.12 -9.02 -5.74
C ILE A 106 -3.71 -9.57 -5.53
N TRP A 107 -3.26 -10.49 -6.36
CA TRP A 107 -1.89 -10.99 -6.34
C TRP A 107 -0.87 -9.87 -6.55
N LEU A 108 -1.05 -9.02 -7.57
CA LEU A 108 -0.19 -7.87 -7.83
C LEU A 108 -0.15 -6.89 -6.64
N MET A 109 -1.30 -6.60 -6.06
CA MET A 109 -1.41 -5.75 -4.87
C MET A 109 -0.59 -6.31 -3.71
N VAL A 110 -0.75 -7.58 -3.40
CA VAL A 110 -0.05 -8.25 -2.30
C VAL A 110 1.47 -8.27 -2.55
N GLN A 111 1.91 -8.53 -3.79
CA GLN A 111 3.33 -8.49 -4.14
C GLN A 111 3.94 -7.10 -3.95
N LYS A 112 3.24 -6.04 -4.35
CA LYS A 112 3.70 -4.66 -4.14
C LYS A 112 3.81 -4.32 -2.65
N ILE A 113 2.84 -4.72 -1.83
CA ILE A 113 2.87 -4.50 -0.39
C ILE A 113 4.05 -5.24 0.25
N ARG A 114 4.27 -6.50 -0.11
CA ARG A 114 5.40 -7.31 0.38
C ARG A 114 6.75 -6.69 0.01
N LEU A 115 6.88 -6.18 -1.20
CA LEU A 115 8.11 -5.51 -1.65
C LEU A 115 8.43 -4.28 -0.80
N VAL A 116 7.44 -3.42 -0.57
CA VAL A 116 7.61 -2.20 0.25
C VAL A 116 7.90 -2.56 1.71
N MET A 117 7.26 -3.59 2.26
CA MET A 117 7.56 -4.08 3.61
C MET A 117 9.00 -4.58 3.72
N HIS A 118 9.48 -5.30 2.72
CA HIS A 118 10.85 -5.79 2.67
C HIS A 118 11.87 -4.65 2.61
N GLU A 119 11.68 -3.67 1.73
CA GLU A 119 12.54 -2.48 1.62
C GLU A 119 12.58 -1.67 2.93
N ARG A 120 11.44 -1.55 3.61
CA ARG A 120 11.37 -0.91 4.92
C ARG A 120 12.17 -1.69 5.95
N ASP A 121 12.00 -2.99 5.99
CA ASP A 121 12.64 -3.86 6.96
C ASP A 121 14.15 -3.88 6.75
N GLU A 122 14.66 -3.86 5.53
CA GLU A 122 16.09 -3.71 5.24
C GLU A 122 16.67 -2.42 5.83
N LYS A 123 15.98 -1.30 5.75
CA LYS A 123 16.43 -0.03 6.34
C LYS A 123 16.49 -0.06 7.87
N TYR A 124 15.63 -0.83 8.51
CA TYR A 124 15.55 -0.94 9.97
C TYR A 124 16.36 -2.13 10.54
N THR A 125 16.62 -3.15 9.74
CA THR A 125 17.24 -4.41 10.18
C THR A 125 18.76 -4.36 10.36
N LEU A 126 19.44 -3.33 9.90
CA LEU A 126 20.89 -3.16 10.16
C LEU A 126 21.25 -3.14 11.66
N ARG A 127 20.27 -3.00 12.56
CA ARG A 127 20.46 -3.07 14.01
C ARG A 127 19.91 -4.33 14.67
N ALA A 128 19.07 -5.11 14.00
CA ALA A 128 18.36 -6.26 14.58
C ALA A 128 18.74 -7.62 13.97
N TYR A 129 19.81 -7.68 13.19
CA TYR A 129 20.27 -8.92 12.53
C TYR A 129 20.66 -10.06 13.49
N SER A 130 20.79 -9.77 14.78
CA SER A 130 21.13 -10.79 15.79
C SER A 130 19.93 -11.55 16.35
N GLU A 131 18.70 -11.11 16.06
CA GLU A 131 17.48 -11.66 16.68
C GLU A 131 16.46 -12.27 15.70
N PHE A 132 16.72 -12.22 14.38
CA PHE A 132 15.81 -12.80 13.40
C PHE A 132 16.08 -14.28 13.13
N ASP A 133 15.02 -15.06 13.32
CA ASP A 133 14.97 -16.49 13.07
C ASP A 133 15.38 -16.81 11.62
N SER A 134 16.41 -17.64 11.47
CA SER A 134 16.95 -18.11 10.19
C SER A 134 15.91 -18.79 9.27
N GLU A 135 14.79 -19.16 9.83
CA GLU A 135 13.67 -19.79 9.12
C GLU A 135 12.90 -18.81 8.23
N PHE A 136 12.72 -17.57 8.67
CA PHE A 136 12.07 -16.50 7.90
C PHE A 136 12.90 -16.08 6.68
N LEU A 137 14.22 -15.99 6.84
CA LEU A 137 15.14 -15.66 5.75
C LEU A 137 15.16 -16.77 4.68
N ARG A 138 15.07 -18.04 5.07
CA ARG A 138 14.99 -19.19 4.15
C ARG A 138 13.67 -19.20 3.35
N GLU A 139 12.57 -18.75 3.93
CA GLU A 139 11.29 -18.63 3.19
C GLU A 139 11.35 -17.52 2.14
N ILE A 140 11.95 -16.38 2.44
CA ILE A 140 12.15 -15.29 1.49
C ILE A 140 13.08 -15.71 0.34
N GLU A 141 14.17 -16.39 0.64
CA GLU A 141 15.08 -16.93 -0.39
C GLU A 141 14.39 -17.93 -1.32
N LYS A 142 13.55 -18.82 -0.80
CA LYS A 142 12.77 -19.76 -1.61
C LYS A 142 11.79 -19.03 -2.54
N LEU A 143 11.18 -17.95 -2.10
CA LEU A 143 10.25 -17.15 -2.92
C LEU A 143 10.98 -16.33 -4.00
N THR A 144 12.22 -15.91 -3.77
CA THR A 144 13.02 -15.18 -4.76
C THR A 144 13.69 -16.11 -5.78
N TYR A 145 14.08 -17.34 -5.40
CA TYR A 145 14.66 -18.32 -6.30
C TYR A 145 13.64 -19.01 -7.21
N SER A 146 12.39 -19.12 -6.81
CA SER A 146 11.30 -19.71 -7.60
C SER A 146 10.92 -18.88 -8.84
N LYS A 147 11.42 -17.65 -8.98
CA LYS A 147 11.13 -16.73 -10.10
C LYS A 147 12.19 -16.69 -11.20
N LYS A 148 13.24 -17.50 -11.12
CA LYS A 148 14.32 -17.57 -12.14
C LYS A 148 14.30 -18.82 -13.00
N LYS A 149 13.16 -19.49 -13.12
CA LYS A 149 12.95 -20.54 -14.13
C LYS A 149 11.76 -20.24 -15.01
#